data_51c199dbc9be957416763cdecf4f465a
#
_entry.id   51c199dbc9be957416763cdecf4f465a
#
_cell.length_a   1.000
_cell.length_b   1.000
_cell.length_c   1.000
_cell.angle_alpha   90.00
_cell.angle_beta   90.00
_cell.angle_gamma   90.00
#
_symmetry.space_group_name_H-M   'P 1'
#
loop_
_entity.id
_entity.type
_entity.pdbx_description
1 polymer ?
#
loop_
_entity_poly.entity_id
_entity_poly.type
_entity_poly.pdbx_seq_one_letter_code
_entity_poly.pdbx_strand_id
1 'polypeptide(L)'
;MLNKKTATNVDTTKEAKNTPDKHQPWKELGLKLEEYDEIKNILGRRPTSAELAMYSVMWSEHCSYKSSKIYLRQFGEKVTPEMTKNLMVGMGENAGVVDIGEGWAVTFKVESHNHPSYIEPFQGAATGVGGIVRDILTMGARPIAVMDQLRFGAPENPDTRRVVDGVVAGISFYGNCLGLPNIG
;
A
#
# COMPACT_ATOMS: atom_id res chain seq x y z
N MET A 1 23.64 -2.84 -35.90
CA MET A 1 24.30 -1.71 -35.17
C MET A 1 23.42 -1.31 -34.00
N LEU A 2 23.70 -1.82 -32.82
CA LEU A 2 23.01 -1.44 -31.60
C LEU A 2 23.51 -0.07 -31.15
N ASN A 3 22.58 0.86 -31.10
CA ASN A 3 22.82 2.27 -30.79
C ASN A 3 23.34 2.40 -29.33
N LYS A 4 24.61 2.63 -29.17
CA LYS A 4 25.25 3.06 -27.90
C LYS A 4 24.81 4.49 -27.57
N LYS A 5 23.65 4.68 -27.00
CA LYS A 5 23.19 5.90 -26.32
C LYS A 5 22.27 5.43 -25.20
N THR A 6 22.64 5.59 -24.05
CA THR A 6 22.78 6.57 -23.04
C THR A 6 23.34 5.85 -21.79
N ALA A 7 24.59 6.09 -21.48
CA ALA A 7 24.98 5.95 -20.08
C ALA A 7 24.16 7.01 -19.35
N THR A 8 23.09 6.60 -18.71
CA THR A 8 22.37 7.45 -17.75
C THR A 8 23.38 7.90 -16.73
N ASN A 9 23.61 9.20 -16.68
CA ASN A 9 24.55 9.81 -15.74
C ASN A 9 24.00 9.51 -14.34
N VAL A 10 24.51 8.44 -13.72
CA VAL A 10 24.06 7.97 -12.42
C VAL A 10 24.48 9.01 -11.40
N ASP A 11 23.51 9.62 -10.73
CA ASP A 11 23.74 10.60 -9.68
C ASP A 11 24.38 9.89 -8.46
N THR A 12 25.70 9.95 -8.40
CA THR A 12 26.49 9.25 -7.36
C THR A 12 26.55 10.05 -6.06
N THR A 13 26.88 9.36 -4.96
CA THR A 13 27.08 10.02 -3.65
C THR A 13 28.20 11.04 -3.68
N LYS A 14 29.26 10.81 -4.49
CA LYS A 14 30.35 11.76 -4.71
C LYS A 14 29.85 13.03 -5.42
N GLU A 15 29.03 12.85 -6.45
CA GLU A 15 28.40 13.98 -7.16
C GLU A 15 27.45 14.73 -6.25
N ALA A 16 26.62 14.02 -5.48
CA ALA A 16 25.70 14.61 -4.53
C ALA A 16 26.39 15.47 -3.47
N LYS A 17 27.58 15.05 -3.01
CA LYS A 17 28.40 15.84 -2.08
C LYS A 17 29.02 17.09 -2.73
N ASN A 18 29.40 16.98 -4.00
CA ASN A 18 30.07 18.08 -4.72
C ASN A 18 29.11 19.11 -5.34
N THR A 19 27.81 18.80 -5.37
CA THR A 19 26.75 19.65 -5.95
C THR A 19 25.59 19.85 -4.98
N PRO A 20 25.83 20.47 -3.79
CA PRO A 20 24.83 20.61 -2.74
C PRO A 20 23.60 21.41 -3.19
N ASP A 21 23.77 22.38 -4.07
CA ASP A 21 22.72 23.29 -4.53
C ASP A 21 21.99 22.82 -5.79
N LYS A 22 22.31 21.61 -6.29
CA LYS A 22 21.62 21.06 -7.45
C LYS A 22 20.13 20.91 -7.15
N HIS A 23 19.28 21.52 -7.97
CA HIS A 23 17.82 21.39 -7.86
C HIS A 23 17.40 19.93 -7.94
N GLN A 24 16.49 19.53 -7.05
CA GLN A 24 15.93 18.20 -6.98
C GLN A 24 14.39 18.27 -6.92
N PRO A 25 13.66 17.31 -7.54
CA PRO A 25 12.20 17.34 -7.65
C PRO A 25 11.52 16.77 -6.39
N TRP A 26 11.95 17.19 -5.18
CA TRP A 26 11.41 16.68 -3.93
C TRP A 26 9.91 16.98 -3.75
N LYS A 27 9.46 18.17 -4.21
CA LYS A 27 8.06 18.56 -4.14
C LYS A 27 7.18 17.71 -5.08
N GLU A 28 7.66 17.42 -6.27
CA GLU A 28 6.98 16.57 -7.26
C GLU A 28 6.87 15.12 -6.76
N LEU A 29 7.82 14.68 -5.93
CA LEU A 29 7.81 13.39 -5.25
C LEU A 29 6.96 13.38 -3.97
N GLY A 30 6.23 14.46 -3.67
CA GLY A 30 5.31 14.52 -2.53
C GLY A 30 5.95 14.79 -1.17
N LEU A 31 7.22 15.19 -1.13
CA LEU A 31 7.89 15.61 0.09
C LEU A 31 7.57 17.06 0.42
N LYS A 32 7.56 17.40 1.71
CA LYS A 32 7.55 18.77 2.21
C LYS A 32 8.98 19.30 2.30
N LEU A 33 9.11 20.62 2.37
CA LEU A 33 10.44 21.25 2.49
C LEU A 33 11.18 20.77 3.75
N GLU A 34 10.48 20.71 4.87
CA GLU A 34 11.03 20.27 6.15
C GLU A 34 11.54 18.82 6.08
N GLU A 35 10.80 17.97 5.36
CA GLU A 35 11.20 16.57 5.13
C GLU A 35 12.45 16.46 4.25
N TYR A 36 12.50 17.27 3.21
CA TYR A 36 13.70 17.34 2.35
C TYR A 36 14.92 17.88 3.07
N ASP A 37 14.76 18.89 3.92
CA ASP A 37 15.84 19.43 4.74
C ASP A 37 16.32 18.39 5.78
N GLU A 38 15.40 17.63 6.38
CA GLU A 38 15.75 16.55 7.29
C GLU A 38 16.54 15.43 6.58
N ILE A 39 16.18 15.07 5.35
CA ILE A 39 16.96 14.12 4.53
C ILE A 39 18.41 14.63 4.35
N LYS A 40 18.57 15.91 4.05
CA LYS A 40 19.92 16.49 3.89
C LYS A 40 20.71 16.46 5.20
N ASN A 41 20.05 16.72 6.33
CA ASN A 41 20.67 16.67 7.66
C ASN A 41 21.13 15.24 7.99
N ILE A 42 20.26 14.24 7.76
CA ILE A 42 20.59 12.83 7.99
C ILE A 42 21.78 12.37 7.15
N LEU A 43 21.82 12.77 5.88
CA LEU A 43 22.85 12.35 4.94
C LEU A 43 24.14 13.19 5.03
N GLY A 44 24.11 14.37 5.63
CA GLY A 44 25.20 15.36 5.62
C GLY A 44 25.52 15.90 4.22
N ARG A 45 24.60 15.74 3.27
CA ARG A 45 24.69 16.16 1.87
C ARG A 45 23.30 16.13 1.22
N ARG A 46 23.16 16.64 0.01
CA ARG A 46 21.93 16.35 -0.73
C ARG A 46 21.78 14.84 -1.02
N PRO A 47 20.57 14.31 -1.08
CA PRO A 47 20.37 12.95 -1.55
C PRO A 47 20.76 12.80 -3.03
N THR A 48 21.16 11.61 -3.43
CA THR A 48 21.15 11.24 -4.85
C THR A 48 19.70 11.11 -5.34
N SER A 49 19.49 11.07 -6.65
CA SER A 49 18.15 10.90 -7.22
C SER A 49 17.47 9.60 -6.75
N ALA A 50 18.25 8.52 -6.61
CA ALA A 50 17.73 7.24 -6.10
C ALA A 50 17.37 7.32 -4.61
N GLU A 51 18.25 7.90 -3.79
CA GLU A 51 17.96 8.10 -2.36
C GLU A 51 16.74 8.99 -2.15
N LEU A 52 16.62 10.09 -2.92
CA LEU A 52 15.46 10.97 -2.84
C LEU A 52 14.15 10.22 -3.15
N ALA A 53 14.15 9.38 -4.18
CA ALA A 53 13.00 8.53 -4.51
C ALA A 53 12.67 7.54 -3.38
N MET A 54 13.68 6.89 -2.79
CA MET A 54 13.48 5.98 -1.66
C MET A 54 12.90 6.70 -0.44
N TYR A 55 13.48 7.84 -0.07
CA TYR A 55 12.96 8.65 1.04
C TYR A 55 11.54 9.14 0.79
N SER A 56 11.20 9.52 -0.44
CA SER A 56 9.84 9.96 -0.78
C SER A 56 8.81 8.86 -0.55
N VAL A 57 9.13 7.61 -0.84
CA VAL A 57 8.27 6.46 -0.56
C VAL A 57 8.17 6.19 0.93
N MET A 58 9.29 6.20 1.65
CA MET A 58 9.32 5.97 3.10
C MET A 58 8.56 7.03 3.89
N TRP A 59 8.58 8.29 3.44
CA TRP A 59 7.81 9.39 4.03
C TRP A 59 6.45 9.60 3.39
N SER A 60 6.03 8.74 2.48
CA SER A 60 4.66 8.76 1.96
C SER A 60 3.67 8.40 3.06
N GLU A 61 2.42 8.82 2.90
CA GLU A 61 1.35 8.46 3.84
C GLU A 61 1.19 6.94 3.99
N HIS A 62 1.42 6.21 2.90
CA HIS A 62 1.33 4.75 2.89
C HIS A 62 2.30 4.05 3.87
N CYS A 63 3.54 4.55 3.97
CA CYS A 63 4.56 3.94 4.84
C CYS A 63 4.64 4.60 6.22
N SER A 64 4.51 5.92 6.29
CA SER A 64 4.77 6.68 7.52
C SER A 64 3.53 7.00 8.34
N TYR A 65 2.34 6.91 7.73
CA TYR A 65 1.06 7.34 8.35
C TYR A 65 1.12 8.78 8.88
N LYS A 66 1.94 9.65 8.27
CA LYS A 66 2.28 10.97 8.79
C LYS A 66 1.07 11.89 9.03
N SER A 67 0.01 11.73 8.26
CA SER A 67 -1.23 12.50 8.41
C SER A 67 -2.32 11.73 9.15
N SER A 68 -2.43 10.41 8.95
CA SER A 68 -3.48 9.57 9.52
C SER A 68 -3.18 9.05 10.93
N LYS A 69 -1.92 9.10 11.36
CA LYS A 69 -1.49 8.59 12.68
C LYS A 69 -2.29 9.16 13.85
N ILE A 70 -2.68 10.43 13.78
CA ILE A 70 -3.50 11.08 14.82
C ILE A 70 -4.89 10.42 14.94
N TYR A 71 -5.45 9.96 13.83
CA TYR A 71 -6.73 9.27 13.80
C TYR A 71 -6.59 7.81 14.23
N LEU A 72 -5.51 7.15 13.83
CA LEU A 72 -5.22 5.76 14.22
C LEU A 72 -5.02 5.60 15.72
N ARG A 73 -4.46 6.59 16.41
CA ARG A 73 -4.32 6.59 17.88
C ARG A 73 -5.65 6.40 18.60
N GLN A 74 -6.76 6.85 18.03
CA GLN A 74 -8.08 6.71 18.63
C GLN A 74 -8.47 5.24 18.87
N PHE A 75 -7.98 4.31 18.05
CA PHE A 75 -8.23 2.90 18.30
C PHE A 75 -7.61 2.44 19.62
N GLY A 76 -6.36 2.85 19.92
CA GLY A 76 -5.73 2.55 21.19
C GLY A 76 -6.41 3.21 22.41
N GLU A 77 -7.05 4.36 22.20
CA GLU A 77 -7.71 5.11 23.27
C GLU A 77 -9.16 4.64 23.53
N LYS A 78 -9.88 4.25 22.47
CA LYS A 78 -11.31 3.95 22.51
C LYS A 78 -11.63 2.47 22.60
N VAL A 79 -10.72 1.60 22.18
CA VAL A 79 -10.91 0.15 22.25
C VAL A 79 -10.69 -0.34 23.67
N THR A 80 -11.71 -0.94 24.24
CA THR A 80 -11.69 -1.46 25.62
C THR A 80 -11.39 -2.97 25.64
N PRO A 81 -10.93 -3.52 26.78
CA PRO A 81 -10.76 -4.97 26.92
C PRO A 81 -12.04 -5.77 26.63
N GLU A 82 -13.20 -5.21 26.95
CA GLU A 82 -14.48 -5.88 26.66
C GLU A 82 -14.74 -5.98 25.15
N MET A 83 -14.37 -4.96 24.36
CA MET A 83 -14.49 -4.98 22.90
C MET A 83 -13.57 -6.02 22.25
N THR A 84 -12.47 -6.34 22.90
CA THR A 84 -11.44 -7.24 22.35
C THR A 84 -11.43 -8.62 23.03
N LYS A 85 -12.40 -8.93 23.86
CA LYS A 85 -12.44 -10.19 24.62
C LYS A 85 -12.38 -11.45 23.74
N ASN A 86 -12.92 -11.39 22.53
CA ASN A 86 -12.89 -12.48 21.57
C ASN A 86 -11.74 -12.36 20.55
N LEU A 87 -10.92 -11.32 20.66
CA LEU A 87 -9.80 -11.11 19.73
C LEU A 87 -8.64 -12.02 20.15
N MET A 88 -8.32 -13.00 19.31
CA MET A 88 -7.22 -13.92 19.52
C MET A 88 -5.90 -13.37 19.00
N VAL A 89 -5.95 -12.68 17.86
CA VAL A 89 -4.80 -12.05 17.20
C VAL A 89 -5.20 -10.68 16.70
N GLY A 90 -4.47 -9.66 17.12
CA GLY A 90 -4.72 -8.26 16.80
C GLY A 90 -3.60 -7.60 16.00
N MET A 91 -3.34 -6.33 16.29
CA MET A 91 -2.33 -5.53 15.60
C MET A 91 -0.93 -6.13 15.75
N GLY A 92 -0.15 -6.09 14.65
CA GLY A 92 1.23 -6.61 14.58
C GLY A 92 1.36 -7.90 13.78
N GLU A 93 0.23 -8.56 13.48
CA GLU A 93 0.18 -9.76 12.65
C GLU A 93 -0.42 -9.48 11.26
N ASN A 94 -0.33 -10.46 10.36
CA ASN A 94 -0.77 -10.29 8.97
C ASN A 94 -2.29 -10.15 8.82
N ALA A 95 -3.06 -10.75 9.74
CA ALA A 95 -4.51 -10.74 9.71
C ALA A 95 -5.08 -10.78 11.15
N GLY A 96 -6.29 -10.32 11.33
CA GLY A 96 -7.02 -10.46 12.58
C GLY A 96 -7.61 -11.86 12.74
N VAL A 97 -7.68 -12.33 13.98
CA VAL A 97 -8.32 -13.61 14.33
C VAL A 97 -9.27 -13.39 15.49
N VAL A 98 -10.52 -13.81 15.32
CA VAL A 98 -11.56 -13.66 16.33
C VAL A 98 -12.16 -15.02 16.68
N ASP A 99 -12.27 -15.31 17.97
CA ASP A 99 -13.01 -16.45 18.48
C ASP A 99 -14.52 -16.25 18.24
N ILE A 100 -15.16 -17.19 17.57
CA ILE A 100 -16.61 -17.18 17.32
C ILE A 100 -17.36 -18.24 18.13
N GLY A 101 -16.69 -18.89 19.07
CA GLY A 101 -17.27 -19.92 19.93
C GLY A 101 -17.12 -21.33 19.40
N GLU A 102 -17.47 -22.31 20.22
CA GLU A 102 -17.48 -23.74 19.89
C GLU A 102 -16.14 -24.29 19.34
N GLY A 103 -15.03 -23.63 19.70
CA GLY A 103 -13.69 -24.01 19.21
C GLY A 103 -13.37 -23.51 17.80
N TRP A 104 -14.18 -22.63 17.25
CA TRP A 104 -13.98 -22.02 15.93
C TRP A 104 -13.44 -20.60 16.03
N ALA A 105 -12.60 -20.23 15.08
CA ALA A 105 -12.11 -18.88 14.91
C ALA A 105 -12.25 -18.43 13.46
N VAL A 106 -12.47 -17.14 13.26
CA VAL A 106 -12.47 -16.50 11.93
C VAL A 106 -11.23 -15.64 11.77
N THR A 107 -10.50 -15.88 10.71
CA THR A 107 -9.39 -15.04 10.26
C THR A 107 -9.87 -14.10 9.17
N PHE A 108 -9.58 -12.82 9.28
CA PHE A 108 -10.00 -11.82 8.29
C PHE A 108 -8.91 -10.79 8.03
N LYS A 109 -8.91 -10.29 6.80
CA LYS A 109 -8.04 -9.22 6.34
C LYS A 109 -8.82 -8.25 5.49
N VAL A 110 -8.54 -6.98 5.65
CA VAL A 110 -9.04 -5.92 4.76
C VAL A 110 -7.87 -5.06 4.30
N GLU A 111 -7.87 -4.69 3.04
CA GLU A 111 -6.86 -3.84 2.45
C GLU A 111 -7.49 -2.90 1.42
N SER A 112 -7.00 -1.67 1.37
CA SER A 112 -7.29 -0.76 0.28
C SER A 112 -6.19 -0.91 -0.78
N HIS A 113 -6.53 -1.34 -1.98
CA HIS A 113 -5.58 -1.54 -3.08
C HIS A 113 -5.78 -0.51 -4.19
N ASN A 114 -5.82 0.78 -3.79
CA ASN A 114 -6.26 1.89 -4.62
C ASN A 114 -5.30 2.20 -5.77
N HIS A 115 -4.04 2.56 -5.47
CA HIS A 115 -3.09 3.01 -6.48
C HIS A 115 -2.78 1.96 -7.55
N PRO A 116 -2.43 0.72 -7.22
CA PRO A 116 -2.19 -0.31 -8.24
C PRO A 116 -3.42 -0.56 -9.12
N SER A 117 -4.61 -0.57 -8.53
CA SER A 117 -5.86 -0.78 -9.26
C SER A 117 -6.24 0.40 -10.16
N TYR A 118 -5.83 1.62 -9.82
CA TYR A 118 -6.03 2.77 -10.69
C TYR A 118 -5.07 2.76 -11.89
N ILE A 119 -3.81 2.43 -11.66
CA ILE A 119 -2.75 2.43 -12.69
C ILE A 119 -2.96 1.28 -13.68
N GLU A 120 -3.06 0.04 -13.17
CA GLU A 120 -3.27 -1.20 -13.93
C GLU A 120 -4.47 -1.96 -13.36
N PRO A 121 -5.70 -1.60 -13.75
CA PRO A 121 -6.91 -2.06 -13.07
C PRO A 121 -7.03 -3.57 -12.93
N PHE A 122 -6.79 -4.31 -14.00
CA PHE A 122 -6.88 -5.78 -13.96
C PHE A 122 -5.79 -6.40 -13.06
N GLN A 123 -4.52 -6.08 -13.33
CA GLN A 123 -3.39 -6.65 -12.59
C GLN A 123 -3.34 -6.15 -11.16
N GLY A 124 -3.63 -4.85 -10.97
CA GLY A 124 -3.68 -4.25 -9.64
C GLY A 124 -4.74 -4.89 -8.76
N ALA A 125 -5.96 -5.03 -9.23
CA ALA A 125 -7.05 -5.65 -8.48
C ALA A 125 -6.82 -7.14 -8.23
N ALA A 126 -6.33 -7.88 -9.22
CA ALA A 126 -5.94 -9.28 -9.03
C ALA A 126 -4.87 -9.44 -7.95
N THR A 127 -3.85 -8.55 -7.95
CA THR A 127 -2.81 -8.54 -6.92
C THR A 127 -3.38 -8.19 -5.54
N GLY A 128 -4.36 -7.30 -5.47
CA GLY A 128 -5.06 -6.97 -4.22
C GLY A 128 -5.72 -8.18 -3.60
N VAL A 129 -6.51 -8.94 -4.36
CA VAL A 129 -7.10 -10.21 -3.89
C VAL A 129 -6.01 -11.19 -3.47
N GLY A 130 -4.96 -11.34 -4.28
CA GLY A 130 -3.85 -12.24 -3.96
C GLY A 130 -3.14 -11.90 -2.67
N GLY A 131 -2.93 -10.59 -2.39
CA GLY A 131 -2.30 -10.10 -1.18
C GLY A 131 -3.07 -10.49 0.08
N ILE A 132 -4.36 -10.19 0.15
CA ILE A 132 -5.18 -10.51 1.33
C ILE A 132 -5.39 -12.01 1.52
N VAL A 133 -5.50 -12.78 0.44
CA VAL A 133 -5.58 -14.25 0.50
C VAL A 133 -4.30 -14.83 1.10
N ARG A 134 -3.13 -14.31 0.70
CA ARG A 134 -1.84 -14.75 1.25
C ARG A 134 -1.73 -14.45 2.74
N ASP A 135 -2.21 -13.30 3.19
CA ASP A 135 -2.22 -12.95 4.62
C ASP A 135 -3.07 -13.96 5.44
N ILE A 136 -4.22 -14.38 4.92
CA ILE A 136 -5.05 -15.41 5.55
C ILE A 136 -4.30 -16.75 5.61
N LEU A 137 -3.65 -17.14 4.51
CA LEU A 137 -2.89 -18.39 4.44
C LEU A 137 -1.69 -18.39 5.40
N THR A 138 -0.99 -17.26 5.57
CA THR A 138 0.13 -17.13 6.51
C THR A 138 -0.29 -17.30 7.96
N MET A 139 -1.57 -17.05 8.28
CA MET A 139 -2.15 -17.29 9.61
C MET A 139 -2.55 -18.77 9.81
N GLY A 140 -2.30 -19.63 8.85
CA GLY A 140 -2.69 -21.05 8.90
C GLY A 140 -4.17 -21.30 8.59
N ALA A 141 -4.90 -20.30 8.11
CA ALA A 141 -6.31 -20.41 7.77
C ALA A 141 -6.50 -20.58 6.26
N ARG A 142 -7.57 -21.29 5.87
CA ARG A 142 -8.00 -21.38 4.47
C ARG A 142 -9.02 -20.29 4.18
N PRO A 143 -8.83 -19.47 3.13
CA PRO A 143 -9.85 -18.53 2.68
C PRO A 143 -11.16 -19.28 2.31
N ILE A 144 -12.29 -18.70 2.69
CA ILE A 144 -13.62 -19.28 2.44
C ILE A 144 -14.53 -18.35 1.65
N ALA A 145 -14.24 -17.05 1.66
CA ALA A 145 -15.00 -16.04 0.93
C ALA A 145 -14.17 -14.78 0.73
N VAL A 146 -14.53 -13.97 -0.25
CA VAL A 146 -14.06 -12.59 -0.45
C VAL A 146 -15.23 -11.62 -0.36
N MET A 147 -14.94 -10.39 0.02
CA MET A 147 -15.86 -9.27 0.04
C MET A 147 -15.17 -8.07 -0.61
N ASP A 148 -15.89 -7.36 -1.48
CA ASP A 148 -15.32 -6.23 -2.22
C ASP A 148 -16.20 -5.00 -2.08
N GLN A 149 -15.80 -4.08 -1.21
CA GLN A 149 -16.47 -2.80 -1.05
C GLN A 149 -15.92 -1.78 -2.05
N LEU A 150 -16.29 -1.91 -3.31
CA LEU A 150 -15.77 -1.09 -4.39
C LEU A 150 -16.27 0.37 -4.31
N ARG A 151 -15.35 1.29 -4.55
CA ARG A 151 -15.62 2.75 -4.60
C ARG A 151 -14.91 3.33 -5.81
N PHE A 152 -15.65 4.00 -6.67
CA PHE A 152 -15.15 4.58 -7.91
C PHE A 152 -15.55 6.05 -8.00
N GLY A 153 -14.98 6.76 -8.99
CA GLY A 153 -15.42 8.09 -9.38
C GLY A 153 -16.82 8.09 -10.01
N ALA A 154 -17.34 9.28 -10.29
CA ALA A 154 -18.63 9.45 -10.94
C ALA A 154 -18.65 8.74 -12.31
N PRO A 155 -19.79 8.15 -12.73
CA PRO A 155 -19.90 7.42 -13.99
C PRO A 155 -19.54 8.26 -15.24
N GLU A 156 -19.72 9.56 -15.14
CA GLU A 156 -19.43 10.54 -16.21
C GLU A 156 -17.94 10.79 -16.40
N ASN A 157 -17.12 10.43 -15.41
CA ASN A 157 -15.67 10.56 -15.54
C ASN A 157 -15.16 9.52 -16.55
N PRO A 158 -14.43 9.94 -17.60
CA PRO A 158 -13.92 9.04 -18.64
C PRO A 158 -13.06 7.88 -18.10
N ASP A 159 -12.30 8.13 -17.05
CA ASP A 159 -11.46 7.10 -16.43
C ASP A 159 -12.24 6.05 -15.63
N THR A 160 -13.41 6.41 -15.09
CA THR A 160 -14.19 5.50 -14.25
C THR A 160 -14.51 4.21 -14.96
N ARG A 161 -14.96 4.26 -16.21
CA ARG A 161 -15.30 3.07 -17.00
C ARG A 161 -14.10 2.15 -17.20
N ARG A 162 -12.95 2.72 -17.59
CA ARG A 162 -11.70 1.97 -17.76
C ARG A 162 -11.31 1.24 -16.47
N VAL A 163 -11.41 1.94 -15.34
CA VAL A 163 -11.00 1.41 -14.04
C VAL A 163 -11.97 0.33 -13.55
N VAL A 164 -13.29 0.57 -13.62
CA VAL A 164 -14.32 -0.37 -13.16
C VAL A 164 -14.22 -1.71 -13.88
N ASP A 165 -14.20 -1.69 -15.21
CA ASP A 165 -14.18 -2.91 -16.01
C ASP A 165 -12.93 -3.75 -15.69
N GLY A 166 -11.78 -3.11 -15.59
CA GLY A 166 -10.52 -3.79 -15.26
C GLY A 166 -10.47 -4.33 -13.83
N VAL A 167 -10.92 -3.55 -12.85
CA VAL A 167 -10.96 -3.98 -11.44
C VAL A 167 -11.87 -5.18 -11.25
N VAL A 168 -13.09 -5.12 -11.77
CA VAL A 168 -14.06 -6.24 -11.67
C VAL A 168 -13.52 -7.49 -12.36
N ALA A 169 -12.92 -7.35 -13.53
CA ALA A 169 -12.31 -8.48 -14.24
C ALA A 169 -11.12 -9.08 -13.46
N GLY A 170 -10.27 -8.24 -12.85
CA GLY A 170 -9.12 -8.71 -12.05
C GLY A 170 -9.52 -9.46 -10.79
N ILE A 171 -10.49 -8.94 -10.03
CA ILE A 171 -11.06 -9.61 -8.86
C ILE A 171 -11.66 -10.95 -9.25
N SER A 172 -12.50 -10.95 -10.27
CA SER A 172 -13.19 -12.14 -10.79
C SER A 172 -12.19 -13.22 -11.24
N PHE A 173 -11.18 -12.82 -12.00
CA PHE A 173 -10.14 -13.74 -12.47
C PHE A 173 -9.45 -14.45 -11.30
N TYR A 174 -8.96 -13.69 -10.33
CA TYR A 174 -8.23 -14.27 -9.20
C TYR A 174 -9.13 -15.10 -8.30
N GLY A 175 -10.32 -14.59 -7.96
CA GLY A 175 -11.29 -15.29 -7.13
C GLY A 175 -11.74 -16.61 -7.74
N ASN A 176 -11.98 -16.64 -9.06
CA ASN A 176 -12.35 -17.86 -9.77
C ASN A 176 -11.24 -18.92 -9.77
N CYS A 177 -9.98 -18.52 -9.88
CA CYS A 177 -8.83 -19.43 -9.78
C CYS A 177 -8.74 -20.12 -8.40
N LEU A 178 -9.22 -19.46 -7.34
CA LEU A 178 -9.25 -19.99 -5.99
C LEU A 178 -10.55 -20.72 -5.64
N GLY A 179 -11.58 -20.54 -6.45
CA GLY A 179 -12.92 -21.07 -6.17
C GLY A 179 -13.58 -20.43 -4.95
N LEU A 180 -13.29 -19.15 -4.68
CA LEU A 180 -13.85 -18.40 -3.57
C LEU A 180 -15.12 -17.66 -4.00
N PRO A 181 -16.23 -17.76 -3.25
CA PRO A 181 -17.40 -16.94 -3.49
C PRO A 181 -17.13 -15.48 -3.07
N ASN A 182 -17.65 -14.55 -3.85
CA ASN A 182 -17.79 -13.15 -3.43
C ASN A 182 -19.16 -13.02 -2.73
N ILE A 183 -19.15 -12.53 -1.49
CA ILE A 183 -20.35 -12.46 -0.63
C ILE A 183 -20.74 -11.04 -0.24
N GLY A 184 -20.09 -10.00 -0.79
CA GLY A 184 -20.42 -8.61 -0.51
C GLY A 184 -19.54 -7.59 -1.21
#